data_e49b438d7d20f91f647d96b722c2039a
#
_entry.id   e49b438d7d20f91f647d96b722c2039a
#
_cell.length_a   1.000
_cell.length_b   1.000
_cell.length_c   1.000
_cell.angle_alpha   90.00
_cell.angle_beta   90.00
_cell.angle_gamma   90.00
#
_symmetry.space_group_name_H-M   'P 1'
#
loop_
_entity.id
_entity.type
_entity.pdbx_description
1 polymer ?
#
loop_
_entity_poly.entity_id
_entity_poly.type
_entity_poly.pdbx_seq_one_letter_code
_entity_poly.pdbx_strand_id
1 'polypeptide(L)'
;MYQVKTLNKISPVGLAHLTESYILTDKTEDADAILVRSQDMHEMEFSEKLEAIARAGAGVNNIPLDRCAKAGIVVFNTPGANANAVKELVLCGMLLASRNVPAALTWAKGLSEDVSKTVEKGKSQFAGHEILGKTLGIVGLGAIGRKVAEAAKALGMNIVGYDPYYVSGGEGLTVYPDLAEMLPLCDIVTLHLPANDATRGMVNKEFLASMKDGAILLNFSRDKLVNDVDLLVALESGKLTQYVTDFPNDNLIGREHITLLPHLGASTAEAEDNCATMAVMELRDYFENGNIINSVNFPKVDMGPLGDLRRLAFFVRDMENPVEEMMNMLSAAEIKVSKIQAGRRAADGIAYVLAEVETTDASNLLFGGETGAKILRHREIGK
;
A
#
# COMPACT_ATOMS: atom_id res chain seq x y z
N MET A 1 28.90 6.17 6.73
CA MET A 1 27.84 7.19 6.71
C MET A 1 27.07 6.96 5.42
N TYR A 2 25.78 6.68 5.48
CA TYR A 2 24.93 6.35 4.34
C TYR A 2 24.41 7.61 3.65
N GLN A 3 24.41 7.64 2.33
CA GLN A 3 23.89 8.73 1.52
C GLN A 3 22.46 8.45 1.08
N VAL A 4 21.54 9.33 1.42
CA VAL A 4 20.12 9.18 1.11
C VAL A 4 19.69 10.27 0.12
N LYS A 5 19.19 9.87 -1.07
CA LYS A 5 18.61 10.76 -2.06
C LYS A 5 17.09 10.83 -1.87
N THR A 6 16.54 12.03 -1.85
CA THR A 6 15.08 12.21 -1.93
C THR A 6 14.67 12.55 -3.37
N LEU A 7 13.70 11.79 -3.87
CA LEU A 7 12.98 12.12 -5.11
C LEU A 7 11.60 12.64 -4.73
N ASN A 8 11.23 13.81 -5.12
CA ASN A 8 10.11 14.58 -4.63
C ASN A 8 10.34 15.17 -3.22
N LYS A 9 9.38 15.98 -2.79
CA LYS A 9 9.35 16.51 -1.43
C LYS A 9 8.94 15.39 -0.47
N ILE A 10 9.82 15.04 0.46
CA ILE A 10 9.55 14.11 1.58
C ILE A 10 9.36 14.95 2.83
N SER A 11 8.41 14.57 3.70
CA SER A 11 8.13 15.30 4.93
C SER A 11 9.36 15.43 5.83
N PRO A 12 9.66 16.64 6.33
CA PRO A 12 10.74 16.85 7.28
C PRO A 12 10.56 16.06 8.59
N VAL A 13 9.31 15.73 8.98
CA VAL A 13 9.01 14.91 10.16
C VAL A 13 9.63 13.53 9.99
N GLY A 14 9.46 12.90 8.82
CA GLY A 14 10.10 11.62 8.52
C GLY A 14 11.61 11.74 8.43
N LEU A 15 12.13 12.75 7.73
CA LEU A 15 13.58 12.95 7.58
C LEU A 15 14.29 13.21 8.92
N ALA A 16 13.62 13.77 9.92
CA ALA A 16 14.17 13.97 11.26
C ALA A 16 14.51 12.65 11.99
N HIS A 17 14.02 11.51 11.51
CA HIS A 17 14.41 10.18 12.03
C HIS A 17 15.73 9.65 11.45
N LEU A 18 16.31 10.30 10.44
CA LEU A 18 17.67 10.00 10.00
C LEU A 18 18.66 10.46 11.10
N THR A 19 19.49 9.54 11.58
CA THR A 19 20.52 9.83 12.58
C THR A 19 21.76 10.43 11.93
N GLU A 20 22.79 10.76 12.71
CA GLU A 20 24.09 11.25 12.23
C GLU A 20 24.83 10.25 11.31
N SER A 21 24.38 8.99 11.29
CA SER A 21 24.90 7.97 10.35
C SER A 21 24.42 8.16 8.93
N TYR A 22 23.49 9.07 8.66
CA TYR A 22 22.89 9.33 7.36
C TYR A 22 23.10 10.78 6.94
N ILE A 23 23.30 10.99 5.65
CA ILE A 23 23.42 12.32 5.03
C ILE A 23 22.55 12.38 3.79
N LEU A 24 21.84 13.50 3.61
CA LEU A 24 21.11 13.75 2.37
C LEU A 24 22.07 14.15 1.25
N THR A 25 21.86 13.59 0.06
CA THR A 25 22.64 13.92 -1.14
C THR A 25 21.74 14.38 -2.27
N ASP A 26 22.26 15.29 -3.10
CA ASP A 26 21.59 15.73 -4.33
C ASP A 26 21.95 14.85 -5.54
N LYS A 27 22.95 13.99 -5.41
CA LYS A 27 23.46 13.12 -6.48
C LYS A 27 22.89 11.72 -6.37
N THR A 28 22.23 11.27 -7.42
CA THR A 28 21.65 9.91 -7.47
C THR A 28 22.73 8.83 -7.55
N GLU A 29 23.84 9.12 -8.24
CA GLU A 29 24.99 8.21 -8.40
C GLU A 29 25.73 7.90 -7.09
N ASP A 30 25.62 8.78 -6.10
CA ASP A 30 26.26 8.59 -4.80
C ASP A 30 25.35 7.95 -3.75
N ALA A 31 24.06 7.79 -4.04
CA ALA A 31 23.08 7.36 -3.07
C ALA A 31 23.19 5.86 -2.74
N ASP A 32 23.22 5.55 -1.44
CA ASP A 32 23.05 4.20 -0.90
C ASP A 32 21.56 3.87 -0.78
N ALA A 33 20.71 4.87 -0.56
CA ALA A 33 19.26 4.74 -0.52
C ALA A 33 18.51 5.87 -1.23
N ILE A 34 17.30 5.56 -1.72
CA ILE A 34 16.38 6.54 -2.29
C ILE A 34 15.08 6.55 -1.50
N LEU A 35 14.65 7.74 -1.08
CA LEU A 35 13.30 8.01 -0.60
C LEU A 35 12.48 8.63 -1.73
N VAL A 36 11.34 8.02 -2.08
CA VAL A 36 10.49 8.46 -3.20
C VAL A 36 9.02 8.47 -2.80
N ARG A 37 8.23 9.32 -3.43
CA ARG A 37 6.75 9.32 -3.31
C ARG A 37 6.07 8.99 -4.64
N SER A 38 6.16 9.88 -5.62
CA SER A 38 5.42 9.79 -6.89
C SER A 38 6.30 9.82 -8.14
N GLN A 39 7.61 10.10 -8.02
CA GLN A 39 8.52 10.12 -9.15
C GLN A 39 8.54 8.76 -9.85
N ASP A 40 8.38 8.75 -11.17
CA ASP A 40 8.56 7.56 -11.98
C ASP A 40 10.06 7.20 -12.05
N MET A 41 10.38 5.95 -11.76
CA MET A 41 11.75 5.42 -11.71
C MET A 41 12.02 4.35 -12.80
N HIS A 42 11.08 4.12 -13.72
CA HIS A 42 11.22 3.07 -14.72
C HIS A 42 12.40 3.31 -15.67
N GLU A 43 12.61 4.56 -16.08
CA GLU A 43 13.72 4.97 -16.95
C GLU A 43 14.97 5.45 -16.19
N MET A 44 14.92 5.45 -14.83
CA MET A 44 16.06 5.89 -14.02
C MET A 44 17.16 4.82 -14.01
N GLU A 45 18.39 5.23 -14.24
CA GLU A 45 19.55 4.36 -14.03
C GLU A 45 19.90 4.29 -12.53
N PHE A 46 20.19 3.08 -12.06
CA PHE A 46 20.60 2.84 -10.68
C PHE A 46 22.10 2.62 -10.59
N SER A 47 22.76 3.32 -9.66
CA SER A 47 24.17 3.10 -9.40
C SER A 47 24.37 1.75 -8.68
N GLU A 48 25.59 1.20 -8.80
CA GLU A 48 25.98 -0.02 -8.08
C GLU A 48 25.97 0.15 -6.54
N LYS A 49 26.05 1.41 -6.06
CA LYS A 49 25.97 1.73 -4.63
C LYS A 49 24.56 1.61 -4.06
N LEU A 50 23.53 1.79 -4.89
CA LEU A 50 22.16 1.80 -4.43
C LEU A 50 21.75 0.43 -3.85
N GLU A 51 21.39 0.38 -2.58
CA GLU A 51 21.01 -0.83 -1.85
C GLU A 51 19.51 -0.89 -1.54
N ALA A 52 18.87 0.26 -1.34
CA ALA A 52 17.47 0.29 -0.96
C ALA A 52 16.70 1.47 -1.55
N ILE A 53 15.41 1.25 -1.81
CA ILE A 53 14.44 2.29 -2.18
C ILE A 53 13.29 2.18 -1.20
N ALA A 54 12.91 3.27 -0.53
CA ALA A 54 11.71 3.31 0.29
C ALA A 54 10.71 4.32 -0.27
N ARG A 55 9.51 3.82 -0.56
CA ARG A 55 8.41 4.66 -1.03
C ARG A 55 7.56 5.14 0.14
N ALA A 56 7.48 6.45 0.34
CA ALA A 56 6.55 7.08 1.26
C ALA A 56 5.10 6.97 0.73
N GLY A 57 4.50 5.80 0.88
CA GLY A 57 3.15 5.45 0.44
C GLY A 57 2.99 3.95 0.13
N ALA A 58 1.75 3.49 0.01
CA ALA A 58 1.44 2.05 -0.11
C ALA A 58 1.63 1.48 -1.53
N GLY A 59 1.28 2.23 -2.59
CA GLY A 59 1.43 1.76 -3.98
C GLY A 59 2.88 1.86 -4.46
N VAL A 60 3.29 1.05 -5.44
CA VAL A 60 4.68 1.02 -5.95
C VAL A 60 4.76 0.97 -7.49
N ASN A 61 3.69 1.41 -8.16
CA ASN A 61 3.59 1.35 -9.62
C ASN A 61 4.65 2.18 -10.36
N ASN A 62 5.28 3.11 -9.67
CA ASN A 62 6.32 3.99 -10.19
C ASN A 62 7.75 3.44 -10.00
N ILE A 63 7.90 2.19 -9.51
CA ILE A 63 9.21 1.58 -9.23
C ILE A 63 9.34 0.27 -10.00
N PRO A 64 10.43 0.03 -10.77
CA PRO A 64 10.66 -1.19 -11.53
C PRO A 64 11.15 -2.34 -10.63
N LEU A 65 10.22 -3.01 -9.93
CA LEU A 65 10.50 -3.98 -8.87
C LEU A 65 11.41 -5.13 -9.30
N ASP A 66 11.20 -5.71 -10.49
CA ASP A 66 12.00 -6.83 -10.96
C ASP A 66 13.43 -6.42 -11.31
N ARG A 67 13.62 -5.21 -11.88
CA ARG A 67 14.95 -4.66 -12.14
C ARG A 67 15.69 -4.41 -10.82
N CYS A 68 15.01 -3.85 -9.82
CA CYS A 68 15.56 -3.67 -8.48
C CYS A 68 16.00 -5.00 -7.86
N ALA A 69 15.14 -6.02 -7.92
CA ALA A 69 15.45 -7.32 -7.33
C ALA A 69 16.68 -7.99 -7.97
N LYS A 70 16.78 -7.98 -9.31
CA LYS A 70 17.93 -8.52 -10.04
C LYS A 70 19.24 -7.80 -9.70
N ALA A 71 19.18 -6.53 -9.30
CA ALA A 71 20.32 -5.75 -8.85
C ALA A 71 20.59 -5.88 -7.33
N GLY A 72 19.80 -6.67 -6.60
CA GLY A 72 19.91 -6.79 -5.14
C GLY A 72 19.49 -5.50 -4.41
N ILE A 73 18.59 -4.69 -5.00
CA ILE A 73 18.05 -3.47 -4.40
C ILE A 73 16.71 -3.81 -3.73
N VAL A 74 16.60 -3.59 -2.42
CA VAL A 74 15.38 -3.82 -1.67
C VAL A 74 14.43 -2.63 -1.84
N VAL A 75 13.16 -2.91 -2.16
CA VAL A 75 12.13 -1.87 -2.27
C VAL A 75 11.13 -2.02 -1.14
N PHE A 76 11.02 -0.98 -0.33
CA PHE A 76 10.04 -0.87 0.76
C PHE A 76 8.87 0.01 0.36
N ASN A 77 7.70 -0.25 0.94
CA ASN A 77 6.56 0.65 0.95
C ASN A 77 6.05 0.82 2.37
N THR A 78 5.08 1.71 2.58
CA THR A 78 4.58 2.04 3.92
C THR A 78 3.13 1.59 4.09
N PRO A 79 2.87 0.26 4.24
CA PRO A 79 1.52 -0.27 4.33
C PRO A 79 0.83 0.21 5.61
N GLY A 80 -0.37 0.79 5.45
CA GLY A 80 -1.17 1.24 6.57
C GLY A 80 -0.82 2.62 7.14
N ALA A 81 0.30 3.23 6.76
CA ALA A 81 0.69 4.56 7.28
C ALA A 81 -0.34 5.66 6.92
N ASN A 82 -0.98 5.55 5.76
CA ASN A 82 -2.03 6.46 5.30
C ASN A 82 -3.46 5.95 5.58
N ALA A 83 -3.63 4.85 6.30
CA ALA A 83 -4.94 4.19 6.41
C ALA A 83 -6.01 5.05 7.09
N ASN A 84 -5.62 5.92 8.02
CA ASN A 84 -6.56 6.83 8.67
C ASN A 84 -7.08 7.89 7.69
N ALA A 85 -6.22 8.51 6.90
CA ALA A 85 -6.63 9.51 5.90
C ALA A 85 -7.60 8.91 4.87
N VAL A 86 -7.29 7.72 4.35
CA VAL A 86 -8.20 7.03 3.42
C VAL A 86 -9.54 6.70 4.09
N LYS A 87 -9.55 6.20 5.33
CA LYS A 87 -10.77 5.95 6.11
C LYS A 87 -11.65 7.21 6.19
N GLU A 88 -11.06 8.36 6.47
CA GLU A 88 -11.80 9.63 6.57
C GLU A 88 -12.40 10.05 5.23
N LEU A 89 -11.66 9.87 4.13
CA LEU A 89 -12.20 10.17 2.81
C LEU A 89 -13.32 9.19 2.41
N VAL A 90 -13.24 7.91 2.78
CA VAL A 90 -14.33 6.92 2.59
C VAL A 90 -15.60 7.37 3.32
N LEU A 91 -15.50 7.77 4.60
CA LEU A 91 -16.63 8.30 5.36
C LEU A 91 -17.21 9.56 4.72
N CYS A 92 -16.36 10.47 4.29
CA CYS A 92 -16.78 11.66 3.55
C CYS A 92 -17.54 11.27 2.27
N GLY A 93 -16.99 10.41 1.43
CA GLY A 93 -17.63 9.94 0.19
C GLY A 93 -18.97 9.25 0.45
N MET A 94 -19.04 8.43 1.49
CA MET A 94 -20.28 7.78 1.93
C MET A 94 -21.37 8.79 2.29
N LEU A 95 -21.04 9.82 3.07
CA LEU A 95 -21.99 10.87 3.46
C LEU A 95 -22.37 11.78 2.28
N LEU A 96 -21.43 12.12 1.42
CA LEU A 96 -21.68 12.90 0.20
C LEU A 96 -22.70 12.21 -0.70
N ALA A 97 -22.54 10.89 -0.93
CA ALA A 97 -23.44 10.09 -1.75
C ALA A 97 -24.80 9.91 -1.09
N SER A 98 -24.83 9.49 0.18
CA SER A 98 -26.09 9.24 0.90
C SER A 98 -27.00 10.46 1.02
N ARG A 99 -26.42 11.67 1.03
CA ARG A 99 -27.13 12.94 1.22
C ARG A 99 -27.24 13.78 -0.06
N ASN A 100 -26.85 13.26 -1.23
CA ASN A 100 -26.87 13.97 -2.52
C ASN A 100 -26.17 15.35 -2.49
N VAL A 101 -25.13 15.47 -1.64
CA VAL A 101 -24.46 16.76 -1.37
C VAL A 101 -23.81 17.36 -2.61
N PRO A 102 -23.10 16.61 -3.49
CA PRO A 102 -22.45 17.19 -4.67
C PRO A 102 -23.43 17.88 -5.63
N ALA A 103 -24.58 17.25 -5.90
CA ALA A 103 -25.61 17.80 -6.76
C ALA A 103 -26.24 19.05 -6.11
N ALA A 104 -26.51 19.01 -4.80
CA ALA A 104 -27.04 20.14 -4.03
C ALA A 104 -26.08 21.33 -4.03
N LEU A 105 -24.77 21.10 -3.88
CA LEU A 105 -23.74 22.15 -3.93
C LEU A 105 -23.67 22.80 -5.33
N THR A 106 -23.72 22.01 -6.39
CA THR A 106 -23.71 22.52 -7.78
C THR A 106 -24.92 23.39 -8.03
N TRP A 107 -26.11 22.93 -7.64
CA TRP A 107 -27.36 23.71 -7.76
C TRP A 107 -27.30 25.00 -6.94
N ALA A 108 -26.89 24.94 -5.68
CA ALA A 108 -26.85 26.11 -4.79
C ALA A 108 -25.88 27.20 -5.30
N LYS A 109 -24.75 26.82 -5.91
CA LYS A 109 -23.81 27.78 -6.53
C LYS A 109 -24.38 28.52 -7.74
N GLY A 110 -25.42 27.98 -8.38
CA GLY A 110 -26.09 28.62 -9.50
C GLY A 110 -27.19 29.63 -9.10
N LEU A 111 -27.49 29.75 -7.80
CA LEU A 111 -28.52 30.67 -7.31
C LEU A 111 -27.98 32.12 -7.29
N SER A 112 -28.76 33.05 -7.80
CA SER A 112 -28.38 34.47 -7.89
C SER A 112 -29.40 35.44 -7.24
N GLU A 113 -30.70 35.07 -7.26
CA GLU A 113 -31.79 35.94 -6.79
C GLU A 113 -32.76 35.16 -5.89
N ASP A 114 -33.44 35.88 -4.99
CA ASP A 114 -34.43 35.32 -4.05
C ASP A 114 -33.97 34.00 -3.38
N VAL A 115 -32.68 33.89 -3.04
CA VAL A 115 -32.00 32.65 -2.64
C VAL A 115 -32.75 31.89 -1.58
N SER A 116 -33.20 32.55 -0.49
CA SER A 116 -33.91 31.88 0.61
C SER A 116 -35.21 31.22 0.15
N LYS A 117 -35.99 31.91 -0.68
CA LYS A 117 -37.25 31.35 -1.21
C LYS A 117 -37.03 30.22 -2.18
N THR A 118 -36.01 30.36 -3.05
CA THR A 118 -35.65 29.36 -4.06
C THR A 118 -35.13 28.09 -3.38
N VAL A 119 -34.32 28.22 -2.31
CA VAL A 119 -33.85 27.07 -1.52
C VAL A 119 -35.01 26.32 -0.87
N GLU A 120 -35.94 27.01 -0.24
CA GLU A 120 -37.11 26.35 0.43
C GLU A 120 -37.99 25.57 -0.60
N LYS A 121 -38.12 26.07 -1.80
CA LYS A 121 -38.90 25.40 -2.85
C LYS A 121 -38.14 24.23 -3.52
N GLY A 122 -36.82 24.33 -3.63
CA GLY A 122 -36.00 23.38 -4.39
C GLY A 122 -35.31 22.30 -3.57
N LYS A 123 -35.14 22.47 -2.25
CA LYS A 123 -34.33 21.58 -1.40
C LYS A 123 -34.80 20.11 -1.39
N SER A 124 -36.10 19.87 -1.60
CA SER A 124 -36.66 18.50 -1.58
C SER A 124 -36.14 17.59 -2.68
N GLN A 125 -35.69 18.15 -3.81
CA GLN A 125 -35.11 17.37 -4.92
C GLN A 125 -33.77 16.71 -4.53
N PHE A 126 -33.11 17.17 -3.48
CA PHE A 126 -31.86 16.63 -2.97
C PHE A 126 -32.04 15.77 -1.70
N ALA A 127 -33.28 15.42 -1.35
CA ALA A 127 -33.53 14.57 -0.20
C ALA A 127 -32.78 13.23 -0.36
N GLY A 128 -31.91 12.92 0.60
CA GLY A 128 -31.14 11.68 0.64
C GLY A 128 -31.59 10.77 1.77
N HIS A 129 -30.71 9.88 2.17
CA HIS A 129 -30.93 8.88 3.21
C HIS A 129 -29.94 9.02 4.36
N GLU A 130 -30.36 8.61 5.56
CA GLU A 130 -29.46 8.44 6.70
C GLU A 130 -28.71 7.11 6.59
N ILE A 131 -27.50 7.06 7.15
CA ILE A 131 -26.69 5.85 7.20
C ILE A 131 -26.96 4.99 8.44
N LEU A 132 -27.63 5.55 9.47
CA LEU A 132 -27.98 4.83 10.69
C LEU A 132 -28.80 3.56 10.36
N GLY A 133 -28.37 2.43 10.89
CA GLY A 133 -29.01 1.12 10.67
C GLY A 133 -28.83 0.53 9.26
N LYS A 134 -28.18 1.25 8.34
CA LYS A 134 -27.82 0.73 7.02
C LYS A 134 -26.66 -0.27 7.11
N THR A 135 -26.59 -1.17 6.15
CA THR A 135 -25.52 -2.18 6.07
C THR A 135 -24.41 -1.71 5.15
N LEU A 136 -23.18 -1.61 5.69
CA LEU A 136 -21.95 -1.37 4.94
C LEU A 136 -21.23 -2.68 4.65
N GLY A 137 -21.08 -3.02 3.38
CA GLY A 137 -20.24 -4.11 2.90
C GLY A 137 -18.82 -3.66 2.64
N ILE A 138 -17.85 -4.29 3.27
CA ILE A 138 -16.42 -3.97 3.13
C ILE A 138 -15.73 -5.10 2.38
N VAL A 139 -15.22 -4.81 1.19
CA VAL A 139 -14.48 -5.75 0.35
C VAL A 139 -12.99 -5.49 0.53
N GLY A 140 -12.32 -6.36 1.31
CA GLY A 140 -10.94 -6.20 1.78
C GLY A 140 -10.84 -5.69 3.21
N LEU A 141 -10.41 -6.56 4.14
CA LEU A 141 -10.30 -6.28 5.58
C LEU A 141 -8.87 -6.00 6.03
N GLY A 142 -8.06 -5.39 5.16
CA GLY A 142 -6.72 -4.91 5.47
C GLY A 142 -6.74 -3.69 6.42
N ALA A 143 -5.63 -2.95 6.46
CA ALA A 143 -5.44 -1.81 7.37
C ALA A 143 -6.52 -0.73 7.22
N ILE A 144 -6.95 -0.42 5.99
CA ILE A 144 -7.98 0.57 5.71
C ILE A 144 -9.37 0.03 6.04
N GLY A 145 -9.73 -1.15 5.48
CA GLY A 145 -11.07 -1.72 5.63
C GLY A 145 -11.48 -1.91 7.10
N ARG A 146 -10.55 -2.34 7.96
CA ARG A 146 -10.81 -2.46 9.41
C ARG A 146 -11.05 -1.13 10.09
N LYS A 147 -10.29 -0.08 9.74
CA LYS A 147 -10.53 1.28 10.28
C LYS A 147 -11.87 1.86 9.81
N VAL A 148 -12.27 1.56 8.56
CA VAL A 148 -13.59 1.94 8.04
C VAL A 148 -14.69 1.20 8.78
N ALA A 149 -14.54 -0.11 9.03
CA ALA A 149 -15.48 -0.93 9.78
C ALA A 149 -15.74 -0.36 11.19
N GLU A 150 -14.65 -0.06 11.91
CA GLU A 150 -14.71 0.51 13.26
C GLU A 150 -15.45 1.86 13.28
N ALA A 151 -15.07 2.76 12.36
CA ALA A 151 -15.66 4.09 12.29
C ALA A 151 -17.14 4.07 11.86
N ALA A 152 -17.50 3.25 10.86
CA ALA A 152 -18.88 3.12 10.40
C ALA A 152 -19.78 2.44 11.45
N LYS A 153 -19.26 1.47 12.21
CA LYS A 153 -19.94 0.89 13.38
C LYS A 153 -20.26 1.97 14.42
N ALA A 154 -19.31 2.86 14.72
CA ALA A 154 -19.52 3.97 15.65
C ALA A 154 -20.58 4.98 15.16
N LEU A 155 -20.81 5.06 13.84
CA LEU A 155 -21.89 5.84 13.22
C LEU A 155 -23.24 5.09 13.19
N GLY A 156 -23.33 3.91 13.81
CA GLY A 156 -24.57 3.13 13.93
C GLY A 156 -24.92 2.29 12.71
N MET A 157 -23.96 1.97 11.85
CA MET A 157 -24.16 1.06 10.72
C MET A 157 -24.00 -0.41 11.13
N ASN A 158 -24.65 -1.32 10.39
CA ASN A 158 -24.36 -2.74 10.42
C ASN A 158 -23.17 -3.03 9.51
N ILE A 159 -22.17 -3.78 10.00
CA ILE A 159 -20.94 -4.00 9.26
C ILE A 159 -20.83 -5.47 8.84
N VAL A 160 -20.66 -5.68 7.55
CA VAL A 160 -20.35 -6.99 6.96
C VAL A 160 -19.09 -6.87 6.10
N GLY A 161 -18.31 -7.92 5.96
CA GLY A 161 -17.06 -7.87 5.22
C GLY A 161 -16.77 -9.15 4.46
N TYR A 162 -15.93 -9.02 3.43
CA TYR A 162 -15.34 -10.12 2.68
C TYR A 162 -13.84 -9.89 2.52
N ASP A 163 -13.06 -10.93 2.82
CA ASP A 163 -11.64 -10.97 2.54
C ASP A 163 -11.20 -12.44 2.45
N PRO A 164 -10.54 -12.88 1.36
CA PRO A 164 -10.17 -14.29 1.19
C PRO A 164 -9.15 -14.79 2.22
N TYR A 165 -8.47 -13.88 2.94
CA TYR A 165 -7.47 -14.21 3.95
C TYR A 165 -7.97 -14.05 5.39
N TYR A 166 -9.22 -13.58 5.57
CA TYR A 166 -9.83 -13.31 6.86
C TYR A 166 -11.06 -14.17 7.07
N VAL A 167 -11.05 -15.03 8.10
CA VAL A 167 -12.18 -15.94 8.41
C VAL A 167 -13.02 -15.48 9.61
N SER A 168 -12.57 -14.50 10.38
CA SER A 168 -13.33 -13.93 11.50
C SER A 168 -13.09 -12.45 11.65
N GLY A 169 -14.17 -11.67 11.85
CA GLY A 169 -14.13 -10.20 11.89
C GLY A 169 -13.96 -9.59 13.27
N GLY A 170 -14.05 -10.37 14.34
CA GLY A 170 -14.14 -9.84 15.70
C GLY A 170 -15.53 -9.27 16.04
N GLU A 171 -15.66 -8.57 17.17
CA GLU A 171 -16.95 -8.09 17.67
C GLU A 171 -17.58 -7.05 16.74
N GLY A 172 -18.77 -7.38 16.22
CA GLY A 172 -19.61 -6.47 15.42
C GLY A 172 -19.19 -6.33 13.94
N LEU A 173 -18.37 -7.25 13.43
CA LEU A 173 -18.07 -7.42 12.01
C LEU A 173 -18.35 -8.86 11.61
N THR A 174 -19.35 -9.10 10.79
CA THR A 174 -19.63 -10.42 10.22
C THR A 174 -18.86 -10.58 8.93
N VAL A 175 -17.98 -11.61 8.85
CA VAL A 175 -17.22 -11.93 7.63
C VAL A 175 -17.92 -13.02 6.86
N TYR A 176 -18.14 -12.79 5.57
CA TYR A 176 -18.76 -13.72 4.64
C TYR A 176 -17.68 -14.44 3.82
N PRO A 177 -17.86 -15.73 3.55
CA PRO A 177 -16.90 -16.50 2.75
C PRO A 177 -17.00 -16.18 1.25
N ASP A 178 -18.14 -15.62 0.82
CA ASP A 178 -18.45 -15.33 -0.58
C ASP A 178 -19.08 -13.94 -0.74
N LEU A 179 -18.68 -13.24 -1.78
CA LEU A 179 -19.26 -11.95 -2.18
C LEU A 179 -20.74 -12.08 -2.57
N ALA A 180 -21.15 -13.19 -3.21
CA ALA A 180 -22.52 -13.42 -3.62
C ALA A 180 -23.49 -13.52 -2.43
N GLU A 181 -23.02 -13.99 -1.27
CA GLU A 181 -23.80 -14.00 -0.03
C GLU A 181 -23.83 -12.63 0.65
N MET A 182 -22.78 -11.86 0.57
CA MET A 182 -22.64 -10.56 1.25
C MET A 182 -23.33 -9.43 0.50
N LEU A 183 -23.12 -9.32 -0.82
CA LEU A 183 -23.51 -8.16 -1.61
C LEU A 183 -25.02 -7.85 -1.57
N PRO A 184 -25.95 -8.84 -1.57
CA PRO A 184 -27.39 -8.59 -1.49
C PRO A 184 -27.84 -7.94 -0.17
N LEU A 185 -27.03 -7.98 0.87
CA LEU A 185 -27.33 -7.41 2.19
C LEU A 185 -26.94 -5.93 2.30
N CYS A 186 -26.06 -5.46 1.40
CA CYS A 186 -25.36 -4.19 1.54
C CYS A 186 -26.14 -3.02 0.92
N ASP A 187 -26.43 -2.00 1.70
CA ASP A 187 -26.93 -0.73 1.21
C ASP A 187 -25.79 0.11 0.58
N ILE A 188 -24.59 -0.05 1.11
CA ILE A 188 -23.36 0.61 0.63
C ILE A 188 -22.25 -0.43 0.56
N VAL A 189 -21.45 -0.42 -0.49
CA VAL A 189 -20.26 -1.29 -0.65
C VAL A 189 -19.02 -0.42 -0.82
N THR A 190 -17.94 -0.74 -0.12
CA THR A 190 -16.66 -0.04 -0.22
C THR A 190 -15.52 -1.02 -0.50
N LEU A 191 -14.62 -0.64 -1.42
CA LEU A 191 -13.52 -1.48 -1.89
C LEU A 191 -12.20 -1.08 -1.24
N HIS A 192 -11.47 -2.05 -0.68
CA HIS A 192 -10.16 -1.87 -0.02
C HIS A 192 -9.18 -2.96 -0.43
N LEU A 193 -9.05 -3.20 -1.73
CA LEU A 193 -8.22 -4.23 -2.34
C LEU A 193 -7.11 -3.64 -3.22
N PRO A 194 -5.95 -4.31 -3.34
CA PRO A 194 -4.98 -3.98 -4.37
C PRO A 194 -5.53 -4.35 -5.76
N ALA A 195 -5.07 -3.68 -6.81
CA ALA A 195 -5.32 -4.10 -8.19
C ALA A 195 -4.22 -5.06 -8.63
N ASN A 196 -4.57 -6.32 -8.78
CA ASN A 196 -3.73 -7.39 -9.30
C ASN A 196 -4.56 -8.26 -10.29
N ASP A 197 -3.98 -9.34 -10.80
CA ASP A 197 -4.66 -10.18 -11.79
C ASP A 197 -5.96 -10.82 -11.27
N ALA A 198 -6.06 -11.09 -9.97
CA ALA A 198 -7.25 -11.66 -9.35
C ALA A 198 -8.36 -10.63 -9.06
N THR A 199 -8.02 -9.35 -8.92
CA THR A 199 -8.97 -8.29 -8.53
C THR A 199 -9.29 -7.31 -9.65
N ARG A 200 -8.52 -7.31 -10.73
CA ARG A 200 -8.74 -6.44 -11.89
C ARG A 200 -10.10 -6.72 -12.53
N GLY A 201 -10.94 -5.67 -12.63
CA GLY A 201 -12.27 -5.76 -13.19
C GLY A 201 -13.22 -6.64 -12.39
N MET A 202 -12.95 -6.90 -11.11
CA MET A 202 -13.81 -7.73 -10.26
C MET A 202 -15.20 -7.13 -10.09
N VAL A 203 -15.32 -5.80 -10.10
CA VAL A 203 -16.61 -5.11 -10.13
C VAL A 203 -17.08 -5.05 -11.57
N ASN A 204 -17.65 -6.14 -12.02
CA ASN A 204 -18.21 -6.39 -13.34
C ASN A 204 -19.73 -6.49 -13.25
N LYS A 205 -20.38 -6.87 -14.35
CA LYS A 205 -21.83 -7.03 -14.45
C LYS A 205 -22.40 -7.99 -13.39
N GLU A 206 -21.74 -9.11 -13.13
CA GLU A 206 -22.17 -10.13 -12.15
C GLU A 206 -22.10 -9.60 -10.73
N PHE A 207 -20.98 -8.93 -10.37
CA PHE A 207 -20.82 -8.28 -9.07
C PHE A 207 -21.91 -7.23 -8.85
N LEU A 208 -22.11 -6.33 -9.83
CA LEU A 208 -23.12 -5.26 -9.75
C LEU A 208 -24.54 -5.81 -9.69
N ALA A 209 -24.86 -6.87 -10.45
CA ALA A 209 -26.16 -7.54 -10.41
C ALA A 209 -26.45 -8.16 -9.04
N SER A 210 -25.41 -8.64 -8.33
CA SER A 210 -25.54 -9.22 -6.97
C SER A 210 -25.74 -8.19 -5.88
N MET A 211 -25.42 -6.91 -6.11
CA MET A 211 -25.66 -5.85 -5.14
C MET A 211 -27.16 -5.61 -4.94
N LYS A 212 -27.52 -4.99 -3.84
CA LYS A 212 -28.89 -4.56 -3.57
C LYS A 212 -29.33 -3.48 -4.56
N ASP A 213 -30.59 -3.48 -4.97
CA ASP A 213 -31.13 -2.42 -5.83
C ASP A 213 -31.09 -1.07 -5.10
N GLY A 214 -30.61 -0.04 -5.77
CA GLY A 214 -30.41 1.27 -5.20
C GLY A 214 -29.19 1.43 -4.30
N ALA A 215 -28.28 0.48 -4.29
CA ALA A 215 -27.06 0.54 -3.49
C ALA A 215 -26.09 1.66 -3.95
N ILE A 216 -25.17 2.00 -3.05
CA ILE A 216 -24.06 2.93 -3.30
C ILE A 216 -22.76 2.14 -3.37
N LEU A 217 -21.89 2.47 -4.35
CA LEU A 217 -20.56 1.91 -4.46
C LEU A 217 -19.49 2.98 -4.20
N LEU A 218 -18.50 2.65 -3.35
CA LEU A 218 -17.37 3.51 -3.02
C LEU A 218 -16.07 2.82 -3.43
N ASN A 219 -15.20 3.52 -4.15
CA ASN A 219 -13.89 3.00 -4.56
C ASN A 219 -12.78 4.03 -4.31
N PHE A 220 -12.10 3.90 -3.19
CA PHE A 220 -10.91 4.67 -2.81
C PHE A 220 -9.65 3.79 -2.81
N SER A 221 -9.67 2.72 -3.59
CA SER A 221 -8.57 1.76 -3.69
C SER A 221 -7.79 1.88 -5.00
N ARG A 222 -8.38 1.46 -6.12
CA ARG A 222 -7.77 1.51 -7.47
C ARG A 222 -8.85 1.56 -8.55
N ASP A 223 -8.58 2.32 -9.61
CA ASP A 223 -9.44 2.44 -10.80
C ASP A 223 -9.74 1.09 -11.43
N LYS A 224 -8.71 0.28 -11.61
CA LYS A 224 -8.78 -1.01 -12.33
C LYS A 224 -9.57 -2.13 -11.65
N LEU A 225 -10.13 -1.87 -10.49
CA LEU A 225 -11.05 -2.81 -9.81
C LEU A 225 -12.44 -2.82 -10.46
N VAL A 226 -12.85 -1.72 -11.09
CA VAL A 226 -14.18 -1.50 -11.63
C VAL A 226 -14.15 -1.53 -13.16
N ASN A 227 -15.12 -2.23 -13.75
CA ASN A 227 -15.42 -2.14 -15.19
C ASN A 227 -16.34 -0.93 -15.42
N ASP A 228 -15.84 0.11 -16.07
CA ASP A 228 -16.56 1.35 -16.27
C ASP A 228 -17.84 1.16 -17.11
N VAL A 229 -17.83 0.26 -18.10
CA VAL A 229 -18.98 0.01 -18.96
C VAL A 229 -20.14 -0.61 -18.16
N ASP A 230 -19.83 -1.64 -17.37
CA ASP A 230 -20.83 -2.30 -16.53
C ASP A 230 -21.35 -1.37 -15.43
N LEU A 231 -20.45 -0.55 -14.86
CA LEU A 231 -20.80 0.48 -13.87
C LEU A 231 -21.80 1.49 -14.42
N LEU A 232 -21.56 2.04 -15.63
CA LEU A 232 -22.45 3.01 -16.24
C LEU A 232 -23.84 2.42 -16.52
N VAL A 233 -23.92 1.18 -17.01
CA VAL A 233 -25.19 0.45 -17.19
C VAL A 233 -25.93 0.27 -15.84
N ALA A 234 -25.21 -0.04 -14.78
CA ALA A 234 -25.81 -0.21 -13.45
C ALA A 234 -26.36 1.11 -12.87
N LEU A 235 -25.69 2.23 -13.13
CA LEU A 235 -26.18 3.57 -12.75
C LEU A 235 -27.39 3.99 -13.58
N GLU A 236 -27.35 3.83 -14.90
CA GLU A 236 -28.44 4.17 -15.82
C GLU A 236 -29.73 3.36 -15.54
N SER A 237 -29.58 2.10 -15.13
CA SER A 237 -30.72 1.24 -14.76
C SER A 237 -31.27 1.49 -13.37
N GLY A 238 -30.62 2.31 -12.55
CA GLY A 238 -30.96 2.53 -11.13
C GLY A 238 -30.56 1.37 -10.21
N LYS A 239 -29.82 0.39 -10.70
CA LYS A 239 -29.26 -0.70 -9.89
C LYS A 239 -28.30 -0.14 -8.82
N LEU A 240 -27.50 0.86 -9.22
CA LEU A 240 -26.77 1.74 -8.31
C LEU A 240 -27.37 3.14 -8.33
N THR A 241 -27.44 3.78 -7.19
CA THR A 241 -27.88 5.19 -7.10
C THR A 241 -26.72 6.18 -7.13
N GLN A 242 -25.53 5.78 -6.67
CA GLN A 242 -24.35 6.62 -6.62
C GLN A 242 -23.07 5.77 -6.71
N TYR A 243 -22.09 6.31 -7.41
CA TYR A 243 -20.69 5.86 -7.37
C TYR A 243 -19.76 6.98 -6.92
N VAL A 244 -18.89 6.71 -5.94
CA VAL A 244 -17.89 7.69 -5.48
C VAL A 244 -16.50 7.09 -5.58
N THR A 245 -15.58 7.83 -6.19
CA THR A 245 -14.19 7.40 -6.32
C THR A 245 -13.24 8.60 -6.31
N ASP A 246 -11.99 8.37 -5.92
CA ASP A 246 -10.90 9.34 -6.11
C ASP A 246 -9.95 8.94 -7.27
N PHE A 247 -10.45 8.13 -8.20
CA PHE A 247 -9.76 7.75 -9.45
C PHE A 247 -10.55 8.25 -10.68
N PRO A 248 -10.51 9.57 -10.98
CA PRO A 248 -11.17 10.10 -12.17
C PRO A 248 -10.55 9.57 -13.45
N ASN A 249 -11.39 9.30 -14.45
CA ASN A 249 -10.97 8.93 -15.79
C ASN A 249 -11.92 9.49 -16.84
N ASP A 250 -11.56 9.38 -18.14
CA ASP A 250 -12.28 9.96 -19.25
C ASP A 250 -13.70 9.39 -19.45
N ASN A 251 -13.95 8.13 -19.02
CA ASN A 251 -15.24 7.49 -19.14
C ASN A 251 -16.26 8.00 -18.11
N LEU A 252 -15.78 8.43 -16.94
CA LEU A 252 -16.59 8.78 -15.79
C LEU A 252 -16.81 10.28 -15.62
N ILE A 253 -15.96 11.12 -16.21
CA ILE A 253 -16.06 12.58 -16.06
C ILE A 253 -17.38 13.12 -16.62
N GLY A 254 -18.04 13.99 -15.86
CA GLY A 254 -19.31 14.63 -16.26
C GLY A 254 -20.54 13.70 -16.27
N ARG A 255 -20.42 12.46 -15.80
CA ARG A 255 -21.57 11.55 -15.70
C ARG A 255 -22.40 11.84 -14.46
N GLU A 256 -23.72 11.69 -14.58
CA GLU A 256 -24.66 11.79 -13.47
C GLU A 256 -24.48 10.64 -12.49
N HIS A 257 -24.81 10.85 -11.24
CA HIS A 257 -24.69 9.84 -10.15
C HIS A 257 -23.24 9.41 -9.84
N ILE A 258 -22.23 10.10 -10.38
CA ILE A 258 -20.82 9.86 -10.09
C ILE A 258 -20.19 11.06 -9.40
N THR A 259 -19.57 10.82 -8.26
CA THR A 259 -18.75 11.81 -7.56
C THR A 259 -17.28 11.46 -7.74
N LEU A 260 -16.55 12.31 -8.43
CA LEU A 260 -15.11 12.15 -8.68
C LEU A 260 -14.31 13.09 -7.80
N LEU A 261 -13.30 12.56 -7.14
CA LEU A 261 -12.31 13.30 -6.35
C LEU A 261 -10.91 13.12 -6.97
N PRO A 262 -10.00 14.10 -6.86
CA PRO A 262 -8.70 14.03 -7.54
C PRO A 262 -7.64 13.30 -6.69
N HIS A 263 -7.75 11.99 -6.49
CA HIS A 263 -6.83 11.08 -5.79
C HIS A 263 -6.39 11.61 -4.41
N LEU A 264 -7.37 11.91 -3.56
CA LEU A 264 -7.16 12.55 -2.25
C LEU A 264 -6.98 11.55 -1.09
N GLY A 265 -7.09 10.25 -1.32
CA GLY A 265 -7.11 9.23 -0.26
C GLY A 265 -5.98 9.35 0.77
N ALA A 266 -4.76 9.68 0.33
CA ALA A 266 -3.60 9.84 1.21
C ALA A 266 -3.09 11.29 1.28
N SER A 267 -3.85 12.27 0.80
CA SER A 267 -3.39 13.66 0.68
C SER A 267 -3.73 14.48 1.92
N THR A 268 -3.18 14.08 3.06
CA THR A 268 -3.20 14.85 4.32
C THR A 268 -1.79 15.02 4.85
N ALA A 269 -1.53 16.08 5.62
CA ALA A 269 -0.22 16.32 6.23
C ALA A 269 0.21 15.13 7.11
N GLU A 270 -0.70 14.61 7.91
CA GLU A 270 -0.45 13.48 8.81
C GLU A 270 -0.14 12.18 8.05
N ALA A 271 -0.81 11.93 6.93
CA ALA A 271 -0.51 10.76 6.10
C ALA A 271 0.87 10.88 5.44
N GLU A 272 1.24 12.07 4.99
CA GLU A 272 2.58 12.34 4.43
C GLU A 272 3.66 12.16 5.49
N ASP A 273 3.45 12.68 6.70
CA ASP A 273 4.36 12.54 7.85
C ASP A 273 4.52 11.08 8.25
N ASN A 274 3.41 10.35 8.40
CA ASN A 274 3.42 8.93 8.78
C ASN A 274 4.11 8.06 7.73
N CYS A 275 3.83 8.29 6.44
CA CYS A 275 4.48 7.56 5.36
C CYS A 275 5.98 7.85 5.30
N ALA A 276 6.40 9.11 5.43
CA ALA A 276 7.81 9.48 5.44
C ALA A 276 8.54 8.88 6.64
N THR A 277 7.94 8.94 7.83
CA THR A 277 8.49 8.34 9.06
C THR A 277 8.67 6.84 8.90
N MET A 278 7.65 6.13 8.45
CA MET A 278 7.73 4.68 8.25
C MET A 278 8.79 4.31 7.21
N ALA A 279 8.86 5.02 6.08
CA ALA A 279 9.86 4.77 5.04
C ALA A 279 11.30 4.95 5.55
N VAL A 280 11.55 6.00 6.34
CA VAL A 280 12.87 6.22 6.96
C VAL A 280 13.20 5.15 7.98
N MET A 281 12.24 4.74 8.81
CA MET A 281 12.46 3.69 9.81
C MET A 281 12.76 2.33 9.18
N GLU A 282 12.13 2.01 8.04
CA GLU A 282 12.42 0.79 7.27
C GLU A 282 13.82 0.81 6.66
N LEU A 283 14.24 1.95 6.09
CA LEU A 283 15.62 2.09 5.62
C LEU A 283 16.62 1.93 6.75
N ARG A 284 16.36 2.54 7.91
CA ARG A 284 17.23 2.41 9.08
C ARG A 284 17.32 0.97 9.56
N ASP A 285 16.19 0.29 9.70
CA ASP A 285 16.19 -1.12 10.13
C ASP A 285 16.95 -2.02 9.14
N TYR A 286 16.82 -1.76 7.85
CA TYR A 286 17.58 -2.45 6.83
C TYR A 286 19.08 -2.16 6.91
N PHE A 287 19.49 -0.90 7.03
CA PHE A 287 20.92 -0.55 7.08
C PHE A 287 21.58 -0.90 8.41
N GLU A 288 20.89 -0.68 9.53
CA GLU A 288 21.41 -0.85 10.87
C GLU A 288 21.31 -2.31 11.37
N ASN A 289 20.29 -3.06 10.94
CA ASN A 289 20.03 -4.42 11.41
C ASN A 289 20.02 -5.50 10.31
N GLY A 290 19.92 -5.12 9.05
CA GLY A 290 19.77 -6.05 7.92
C GLY A 290 18.36 -6.62 7.74
N ASN A 291 17.37 -6.15 8.50
CA ASN A 291 16.02 -6.67 8.44
C ASN A 291 15.30 -6.21 7.17
N ILE A 292 14.47 -7.10 6.61
CA ILE A 292 13.54 -6.81 5.53
C ILE A 292 12.13 -7.13 6.03
N ILE A 293 11.32 -6.08 6.35
CA ILE A 293 9.98 -6.29 6.94
C ILE A 293 8.88 -6.01 5.93
N ASN A 294 8.76 -4.79 5.42
CA ASN A 294 7.69 -4.38 4.49
C ASN A 294 8.22 -4.22 3.05
N SER A 295 9.05 -5.14 2.60
CA SER A 295 9.51 -5.12 1.21
C SER A 295 8.44 -5.65 0.26
N VAL A 296 8.36 -5.05 -0.92
CA VAL A 296 7.45 -5.45 -2.01
C VAL A 296 8.14 -6.31 -3.07
N ASN A 297 9.46 -6.45 -2.98
CA ASN A 297 10.22 -7.25 -3.94
C ASN A 297 11.07 -8.36 -3.31
N PHE A 298 11.18 -8.42 -1.99
CA PHE A 298 11.80 -9.53 -1.26
C PHE A 298 10.90 -10.00 -0.12
N PRO A 299 10.93 -11.29 0.23
CA PRO A 299 10.18 -11.81 1.37
C PRO A 299 10.76 -11.30 2.69
N LYS A 300 9.93 -11.34 3.73
CA LYS A 300 10.31 -10.93 5.09
C LYS A 300 11.46 -11.78 5.62
N VAL A 301 12.51 -11.11 6.08
CA VAL A 301 13.61 -11.66 6.88
C VAL A 301 13.84 -10.71 8.06
N ASP A 302 13.67 -11.19 9.28
CA ASP A 302 13.64 -10.37 10.48
C ASP A 302 14.34 -11.09 11.62
N MET A 303 15.51 -10.62 12.00
CA MET A 303 16.32 -11.16 13.09
C MET A 303 16.29 -10.28 14.33
N GLY A 304 15.45 -9.24 14.34
CA GLY A 304 15.37 -8.23 15.39
C GLY A 304 16.54 -7.24 15.36
N PRO A 305 16.67 -6.40 16.39
CA PRO A 305 17.77 -5.45 16.49
C PRO A 305 19.14 -6.17 16.56
N LEU A 306 20.15 -5.58 15.92
CA LEU A 306 21.53 -6.05 16.01
C LEU A 306 22.08 -5.74 17.43
N GLY A 307 22.63 -6.77 18.08
CA GLY A 307 23.33 -6.63 19.36
C GLY A 307 24.82 -6.34 19.18
N ASP A 308 25.65 -7.02 19.98
CA ASP A 308 27.12 -6.84 19.99
C ASP A 308 27.83 -7.62 18.86
N LEU A 309 27.09 -8.48 18.14
CA LEU A 309 27.60 -9.27 17.03
C LEU A 309 27.54 -8.48 15.71
N ARG A 310 28.09 -9.06 14.65
CA ARG A 310 27.95 -8.54 13.28
C ARG A 310 26.95 -9.37 12.50
N ARG A 311 26.42 -8.79 11.42
CA ARG A 311 25.61 -9.51 10.44
C ARG A 311 26.22 -9.41 9.05
N LEU A 312 26.17 -10.54 8.35
CA LEU A 312 26.48 -10.64 6.93
C LEU A 312 25.21 -10.86 6.16
N ALA A 313 24.96 -10.00 5.21
CA ALA A 313 23.77 -10.06 4.35
C ALA A 313 24.19 -10.38 2.92
N PHE A 314 23.49 -11.32 2.28
CA PHE A 314 23.78 -11.79 0.94
C PHE A 314 22.51 -11.82 0.09
N PHE A 315 22.62 -11.31 -1.12
CA PHE A 315 21.65 -11.58 -2.19
C PHE A 315 22.25 -12.66 -3.09
N VAL A 316 21.56 -13.78 -3.19
CA VAL A 316 22.06 -14.95 -3.92
C VAL A 316 21.06 -15.44 -4.94
N ARG A 317 21.55 -16.07 -6.03
CA ARG A 317 20.73 -16.68 -7.07
C ARG A 317 21.19 -18.12 -7.32
N ASP A 318 20.33 -18.92 -7.94
CA ASP A 318 20.64 -20.28 -8.39
C ASP A 318 21.19 -21.19 -7.26
N MET A 319 20.76 -20.95 -6.01
CA MET A 319 21.04 -21.80 -4.87
C MET A 319 19.79 -22.63 -4.54
N GLU A 320 19.94 -23.95 -4.49
CA GLU A 320 18.82 -24.84 -4.15
C GLU A 320 18.47 -24.70 -2.66
N ASN A 321 19.48 -24.70 -1.79
CA ASN A 321 19.36 -24.48 -0.36
C ASN A 321 20.27 -23.34 0.11
N PRO A 322 19.83 -22.06 0.01
CA PRO A 322 20.69 -20.91 0.27
C PRO A 322 21.22 -20.86 1.71
N VAL A 323 20.48 -21.37 2.68
CA VAL A 323 20.96 -21.42 4.08
C VAL A 323 22.12 -22.39 4.24
N GLU A 324 22.00 -23.60 3.70
CA GLU A 324 23.02 -24.63 3.78
C GLU A 324 24.29 -24.25 3.00
N GLU A 325 24.11 -23.77 1.75
CA GLU A 325 25.23 -23.35 0.90
C GLU A 325 26.00 -22.19 1.54
N MET A 326 25.31 -21.22 2.12
CA MET A 326 25.95 -20.09 2.83
C MET A 326 26.61 -20.53 4.13
N MET A 327 25.99 -21.43 4.91
CA MET A 327 26.61 -22.00 6.11
C MET A 327 27.92 -22.72 5.78
N ASN A 328 27.93 -23.52 4.72
CA ASN A 328 29.15 -24.23 4.27
C ASN A 328 30.25 -23.24 3.86
N MET A 329 29.89 -22.19 3.12
CA MET A 329 30.82 -21.14 2.70
C MET A 329 31.42 -20.39 3.92
N LEU A 330 30.59 -19.97 4.87
CA LEU A 330 31.04 -19.27 6.07
C LEU A 330 31.90 -20.17 6.96
N SER A 331 31.53 -21.44 7.10
CA SER A 331 32.33 -22.43 7.85
C SER A 331 33.69 -22.68 7.20
N ALA A 332 33.77 -22.76 5.88
CA ALA A 332 35.04 -22.90 5.14
C ALA A 332 35.98 -21.68 5.30
N ALA A 333 35.38 -20.50 5.57
CA ALA A 333 36.11 -19.27 5.89
C ALA A 333 36.38 -19.11 7.40
N GLU A 334 36.15 -20.16 8.19
CA GLU A 334 36.32 -20.18 9.65
C GLU A 334 35.43 -19.15 10.40
N ILE A 335 34.33 -18.70 9.77
CA ILE A 335 33.37 -17.77 10.36
C ILE A 335 32.30 -18.56 11.12
N LYS A 336 32.22 -18.33 12.41
CA LYS A 336 31.23 -18.96 13.28
C LYS A 336 29.88 -18.20 13.20
N VAL A 337 28.84 -18.90 12.75
CA VAL A 337 27.49 -18.38 12.62
C VAL A 337 26.69 -18.71 13.88
N SER A 338 26.11 -17.70 14.53
CA SER A 338 25.22 -17.86 15.69
C SER A 338 23.77 -18.00 15.28
N LYS A 339 23.33 -17.29 14.24
CA LYS A 339 21.98 -17.33 13.71
C LYS A 339 21.99 -17.05 12.21
N ILE A 340 21.11 -17.73 11.46
CA ILE A 340 20.93 -17.49 10.02
C ILE A 340 19.47 -17.59 9.66
N GLN A 341 19.02 -16.70 8.77
CA GLN A 341 17.68 -16.70 8.23
C GLN A 341 17.73 -16.35 6.74
N ALA A 342 16.82 -16.91 5.95
CA ALA A 342 16.71 -16.60 4.54
C ALA A 342 15.26 -16.47 4.10
N GLY A 343 15.05 -15.64 3.06
CA GLY A 343 13.80 -15.54 2.34
C GLY A 343 14.06 -15.61 0.83
N ARG A 344 13.27 -16.41 0.09
CA ARG A 344 13.42 -16.61 -1.35
C ARG A 344 12.23 -16.03 -2.10
N ARG A 345 12.49 -15.30 -3.17
CA ARG A 345 11.46 -14.81 -4.11
C ARG A 345 10.90 -15.99 -4.92
N ALA A 346 9.57 -16.05 -5.03
CA ALA A 346 8.92 -17.07 -5.86
C ALA A 346 9.11 -16.82 -7.37
N ALA A 347 9.26 -15.56 -7.78
CA ALA A 347 9.28 -15.17 -9.19
C ALA A 347 10.55 -15.62 -9.94
N ASP A 348 11.72 -15.57 -9.29
CA ASP A 348 13.02 -15.81 -9.95
C ASP A 348 14.02 -16.57 -9.07
N GLY A 349 13.60 -17.00 -7.88
CA GLY A 349 14.45 -17.78 -6.97
C GLY A 349 15.55 -17.01 -6.28
N ILE A 350 15.68 -15.68 -6.50
CA ILE A 350 16.67 -14.86 -5.79
C ILE A 350 16.32 -14.89 -4.28
N ALA A 351 17.33 -15.17 -3.46
CA ALA A 351 17.17 -15.23 -2.01
C ALA A 351 17.98 -14.13 -1.32
N TYR A 352 17.42 -13.62 -0.23
CA TYR A 352 18.13 -12.82 0.75
C TYR A 352 18.48 -13.70 1.94
N VAL A 353 19.76 -13.74 2.32
CA VAL A 353 20.27 -14.50 3.45
C VAL A 353 20.92 -13.54 4.44
N LEU A 354 20.51 -13.60 5.69
CA LEU A 354 21.06 -12.80 6.79
C LEU A 354 21.65 -13.75 7.84
N ALA A 355 22.95 -13.61 8.09
CA ALA A 355 23.69 -14.42 9.06
C ALA A 355 24.29 -13.54 10.14
N GLU A 356 24.07 -13.88 11.40
CA GLU A 356 24.72 -13.26 12.57
C GLU A 356 25.97 -14.05 12.94
N VAL A 357 27.12 -13.37 13.04
CA VAL A 357 28.43 -14.01 13.11
C VAL A 357 29.24 -13.51 14.31
N GLU A 358 30.04 -14.41 14.90
CA GLU A 358 30.91 -14.14 16.05
C GLU A 358 32.33 -13.70 15.63
N THR A 359 32.45 -12.96 14.52
CA THR A 359 33.74 -12.47 14.05
C THR A 359 33.84 -10.96 14.11
N THR A 360 35.03 -10.45 14.34
CA THR A 360 35.32 -9.01 14.29
C THR A 360 35.85 -8.57 12.93
N ASP A 361 36.20 -9.50 12.05
CA ASP A 361 36.75 -9.21 10.73
C ASP A 361 36.21 -10.21 9.69
N ALA A 362 35.39 -9.75 8.79
CA ALA A 362 34.87 -10.49 7.64
C ALA A 362 35.58 -10.10 6.33
N SER A 363 36.63 -9.29 6.38
CA SER A 363 37.38 -8.82 5.22
C SER A 363 38.08 -9.95 4.46
N ASN A 364 38.27 -11.11 5.10
CA ASN A 364 38.87 -12.31 4.52
C ASN A 364 37.86 -13.22 3.79
N LEU A 365 36.60 -12.81 3.64
CA LEU A 365 35.62 -13.52 2.83
C LEU A 365 36.01 -13.42 1.34
N LEU A 366 36.85 -14.33 0.90
CA LEU A 366 37.11 -14.52 -0.52
C LEU A 366 35.91 -15.25 -1.13
N PHE A 367 35.02 -14.52 -1.80
CA PHE A 367 33.93 -15.09 -2.56
C PHE A 367 34.45 -15.76 -3.84
N GLY A 368 35.25 -16.82 -3.67
CA GLY A 368 35.80 -17.62 -4.76
C GLY A 368 34.95 -18.85 -5.02
N GLY A 369 35.24 -19.49 -6.20
CA GLY A 369 34.60 -20.73 -6.57
C GLY A 369 33.16 -20.61 -7.06
N GLU A 370 32.47 -21.75 -7.14
CA GLU A 370 31.13 -21.86 -7.70
C GLU A 370 30.08 -21.14 -6.84
N THR A 371 30.19 -21.21 -5.52
CA THR A 371 29.26 -20.52 -4.61
C THR A 371 29.40 -19.00 -4.68
N GLY A 372 30.63 -18.48 -4.79
CA GLY A 372 30.89 -17.05 -4.92
C GLY A 372 30.25 -16.46 -6.19
N ALA A 373 30.25 -17.21 -7.29
CA ALA A 373 29.62 -16.78 -8.56
C ALA A 373 28.08 -16.62 -8.47
N LYS A 374 27.45 -17.22 -7.46
CA LYS A 374 26.01 -17.12 -7.20
C LYS A 374 25.64 -15.90 -6.36
N ILE A 375 26.60 -15.18 -5.75
CA ILE A 375 26.37 -14.00 -4.92
C ILE A 375 26.20 -12.78 -5.83
N LEU A 376 25.02 -12.17 -5.82
CA LEU A 376 24.73 -10.94 -6.56
C LEU A 376 25.26 -9.70 -5.82
N ARG A 377 25.09 -9.68 -4.52
CA ARG A 377 25.51 -8.59 -3.62
C ARG A 377 25.71 -9.12 -2.21
N HIS A 378 26.64 -8.53 -1.52
CA HIS A 378 26.80 -8.76 -0.07
C HIS A 378 27.07 -7.46 0.66
N ARG A 379 26.84 -7.46 1.97
CA ARG A 379 27.17 -6.35 2.85
C ARG A 379 27.40 -6.84 4.27
N GLU A 380 28.26 -6.10 4.97
CA GLU A 380 28.52 -6.28 6.38
C GLU A 380 27.75 -5.21 7.19
N ILE A 381 27.15 -5.63 8.30
CA ILE A 381 26.32 -4.80 9.18
C ILE A 381 26.85 -4.95 10.61
N GLY A 382 27.06 -3.83 11.27
CA GLY A 382 27.64 -3.74 12.60
C GLY A 382 28.95 -2.97 12.60
N LYS A 383 29.51 -2.75 13.82
CA LYS A 383 30.73 -1.97 14.06
C LYS A 383 31.99 -2.75 13.79
#